data_e2b8cb595251a831c65b4118f0466d2c
#
_entry.id   e2b8cb595251a831c65b4118f0466d2c
#
_cell.length_a   1.000
_cell.length_b   1.000
_cell.length_c   1.000
_cell.angle_alpha   90.00
_cell.angle_beta   90.00
_cell.angle_gamma   90.00
#
_symmetry.space_group_name_H-M   'P 1'
#
loop_
_entity.id
_entity.type
_entity.pdbx_description
1 polymer ?
#
loop_
_entity_poly.entity_id
_entity_poly.type
_entity_poly.pdbx_seq_one_letter_code
_entity_poly.pdbx_strand_id
1 'polypeptide(L)'
;MKKRLLSFLLSVSSLTALYAIDPIDITERSTVDTSLVPFYHGVASGDPTPNAVIIWTRVTPDAPGNVSGTWRVALDTNFTNIVQSGTFTADSSRDYCVKIDVTGLQPNTWYFYEFTALGRNSLTGRTKTAPVGGIDQLRFAFVSCSNYPTGYFNAYNRIRERNDVDAVLHLGDYIYEYGSNSTVRTEQQLPNREILNLSDYRQRYSSYRLDPALRKLHQQYPFITVWDDHETANNSYTNGSDNHTPATEGPWSLRKAAGQQANDEWVPKRLPEAGNTNRIWRKISYGNMADIFMLDTRLYDRSLQGGNANDTNRHIIGNEQMQWLKTELMNSTARWKILGQQVMMGNLTPFGITVNNDQWDGYNADRKKLYDIILNNNIKNVIVLTGDIHTAWAMDLPYNTSTYNATTGAGSVGVEFVCTSITSSSSPVPLDPLYPLVSALLPHIKYVDLYKKGYGVLDLKDTVAQGNFYSVPTITALNAEQRFETGYYTLANTRWLKKATTESVKNDPKFYQAPENPRQSIITGIKHKSTDLIVLSAYPNPFIDRISIQFNTSTNTSLDLKVYDVTGKSVKQLDLGYLSKGLYNKTIMLDDLAGGAYKLVLSNGTEIIEKTIEKF
;
A
#
# COMPACT_ATOMS: atom_id res chain seq x y z
N MET A 1 58.94 4.43 -51.20
CA MET A 1 57.86 5.34 -50.84
C MET A 1 57.04 4.66 -49.70
N LYS A 2 57.28 5.10 -48.48
CA LYS A 2 56.64 4.50 -47.25
C LYS A 2 55.39 5.30 -46.92
N LYS A 3 54.20 4.69 -46.98
CA LYS A 3 52.95 5.25 -46.43
C LYS A 3 52.86 4.88 -44.96
N ARG A 4 52.88 5.89 -44.11
CA ARG A 4 52.58 5.74 -42.67
C ARG A 4 51.05 5.72 -42.50
N LEU A 5 50.53 4.64 -41.96
CA LEU A 5 49.16 4.54 -41.44
C LEU A 5 49.16 5.17 -40.03
N LEU A 6 48.41 6.22 -39.85
CA LEU A 6 48.16 6.85 -38.57
C LEU A 6 46.87 6.21 -38.00
N SER A 7 47.02 5.33 -37.02
CA SER A 7 45.88 4.76 -36.27
C SER A 7 45.38 5.80 -35.27
N PHE A 8 44.19 6.32 -35.49
CA PHE A 8 43.45 7.13 -34.52
C PHE A 8 42.72 6.20 -33.58
N LEU A 9 43.21 6.01 -32.36
CA LEU A 9 42.45 5.41 -31.26
C LEU A 9 41.43 6.45 -30.76
N LEU A 10 40.18 6.30 -31.14
CA LEU A 10 39.06 6.95 -30.42
C LEU A 10 38.86 6.20 -29.12
N SER A 11 39.32 6.76 -28.02
CA SER A 11 38.86 6.38 -26.68
C SER A 11 37.44 6.92 -26.51
N VAL A 12 36.46 6.05 -26.68
CA VAL A 12 35.08 6.31 -26.22
C VAL A 12 35.12 6.18 -24.71
N SER A 13 35.33 7.29 -24.02
CA SER A 13 35.00 7.41 -22.61
C SER A 13 33.46 7.41 -22.52
N SER A 14 32.90 6.27 -22.20
CA SER A 14 31.51 6.21 -21.74
C SER A 14 31.43 7.00 -20.43
N LEU A 15 31.06 8.27 -20.53
CA LEU A 15 30.47 8.97 -19.40
C LEU A 15 29.13 8.25 -19.12
N THR A 16 29.18 7.27 -18.21
CA THR A 16 28.00 6.92 -17.44
C THR A 16 27.72 8.16 -16.59
N ALA A 17 26.84 9.03 -17.08
CA ALA A 17 26.18 9.99 -16.21
C ALA A 17 25.47 9.14 -15.16
N LEU A 18 26.07 9.02 -13.98
CA LEU A 18 25.33 8.72 -12.77
C LEU A 18 24.32 9.88 -12.65
N TYR A 19 23.12 9.66 -13.17
CA TYR A 19 21.98 10.44 -12.73
C TYR A 19 21.86 10.13 -11.25
N ALA A 20 22.38 11.02 -10.41
CA ALA A 20 21.96 11.10 -9.04
C ALA A 20 20.43 11.18 -9.13
N ILE A 21 19.75 10.13 -8.68
CA ILE A 21 18.30 10.16 -8.53
C ILE A 21 18.11 11.24 -7.48
N ASP A 22 17.62 12.41 -7.92
CA ASP A 22 17.22 13.45 -6.98
C ASP A 22 16.32 12.79 -5.95
N PRO A 23 16.60 12.97 -4.65
CA PRO A 23 15.66 12.56 -3.63
C PRO A 23 14.32 13.16 -4.08
N ILE A 24 13.28 12.33 -4.17
CA ILE A 24 11.95 12.75 -4.64
C ILE A 24 11.67 14.07 -3.96
N ASP A 25 11.56 15.12 -4.76
CA ASP A 25 11.43 16.47 -4.23
C ASP A 25 10.06 16.58 -3.55
N ILE A 26 10.06 16.26 -2.25
CA ILE A 26 8.89 16.44 -1.39
C ILE A 26 8.51 17.93 -1.32
N THR A 27 9.41 18.84 -1.71
CA THR A 27 9.14 20.28 -1.74
C THR A 27 8.16 20.68 -2.86
N GLU A 28 7.98 19.87 -3.91
CA GLU A 28 6.95 20.10 -4.93
C GLU A 28 5.51 19.90 -4.41
N ARG A 29 5.33 19.33 -3.19
CA ARG A 29 4.02 19.17 -2.58
C ARG A 29 3.80 20.20 -1.48
N SER A 30 2.78 21.01 -1.66
CA SER A 30 2.37 22.06 -0.71
C SER A 30 1.90 21.56 0.66
N THR A 31 1.71 20.24 0.86
CA THR A 31 1.08 19.66 2.05
C THR A 31 1.75 18.41 2.59
N VAL A 32 3.08 18.36 2.57
CA VAL A 32 3.81 17.27 3.25
C VAL A 32 3.75 17.45 4.75
N ASP A 33 3.37 16.39 5.46
CA ASP A 33 3.35 16.37 6.91
C ASP A 33 4.79 16.36 7.48
N THR A 34 5.33 17.53 7.78
CA THR A 34 6.69 17.69 8.26
C THR A 34 6.96 17.08 9.65
N SER A 35 5.91 16.73 10.40
CA SER A 35 6.06 16.01 11.68
C SER A 35 6.61 14.60 11.48
N LEU A 36 6.52 14.06 10.26
CA LEU A 36 6.94 12.70 9.91
C LEU A 36 8.38 12.59 9.38
N VAL A 37 9.13 13.69 9.32
CA VAL A 37 10.56 13.67 8.91
C VAL A 37 11.34 12.63 9.70
N PRO A 38 12.17 11.77 9.09
CA PRO A 38 12.41 11.55 7.65
C PRO A 38 11.49 10.47 7.03
N PHE A 39 10.47 10.03 7.76
CA PHE A 39 9.61 8.89 7.39
C PHE A 39 8.25 9.34 6.81
N TYR A 40 8.27 10.28 5.87
CA TYR A 40 7.05 10.90 5.30
C TYR A 40 6.02 9.90 4.76
N HIS A 41 6.50 8.76 4.23
CA HIS A 41 5.67 7.70 3.66
C HIS A 41 5.12 6.74 4.72
N GLY A 42 5.41 7.02 6.01
CA GLY A 42 4.98 6.23 7.14
C GLY A 42 5.62 4.85 7.20
N VAL A 43 4.90 3.91 7.76
CA VAL A 43 5.32 2.52 7.94
C VAL A 43 4.29 1.57 7.35
N ALA A 44 4.68 0.34 7.05
CA ALA A 44 3.79 -0.69 6.57
C ALA A 44 4.26 -2.07 7.04
N SER A 45 3.35 -3.04 7.08
CA SER A 45 3.69 -4.45 7.28
C SER A 45 2.94 -5.34 6.32
N GLY A 46 3.42 -6.54 6.10
CA GLY A 46 2.74 -7.48 5.20
C GLY A 46 3.23 -8.90 5.27
N ASP A 47 2.54 -9.76 4.53
CA ASP A 47 2.79 -11.19 4.40
C ASP A 47 3.09 -11.87 5.75
N PRO A 48 2.17 -11.80 6.73
CA PRO A 48 2.39 -12.41 8.03
C PRO A 48 2.42 -13.93 7.91
N THR A 49 3.38 -14.53 8.58
CA THR A 49 3.43 -15.97 8.87
C THR A 49 3.21 -16.20 10.36
N PRO A 50 3.11 -17.43 10.86
CA PRO A 50 2.97 -17.66 12.30
C PRO A 50 4.09 -17.10 13.16
N ASN A 51 5.29 -16.97 12.61
CA ASN A 51 6.49 -16.58 13.37
C ASN A 51 7.26 -15.41 12.74
N ALA A 52 6.71 -14.77 11.70
CA ALA A 52 7.39 -13.67 11.03
C ALA A 52 6.42 -12.70 10.35
N VAL A 53 6.88 -11.48 10.12
CA VAL A 53 6.15 -10.47 9.34
C VAL A 53 7.15 -9.53 8.65
N ILE A 54 6.85 -9.12 7.43
CA ILE A 54 7.58 -8.03 6.79
C ILE A 54 7.17 -6.71 7.44
N ILE A 55 8.16 -5.89 7.84
CA ILE A 55 7.97 -4.48 8.17
C ILE A 55 8.71 -3.61 7.16
N TRP A 56 8.13 -2.46 6.87
CA TRP A 56 8.58 -1.57 5.80
C TRP A 56 8.54 -0.09 6.22
N THR A 57 9.50 0.67 5.75
CA THR A 57 9.48 2.13 5.72
C THR A 57 10.32 2.66 4.55
N ARG A 58 10.26 3.98 4.32
CA ARG A 58 11.19 4.72 3.46
C ARG A 58 11.79 5.87 4.25
N VAL A 59 13.10 5.99 4.20
CA VAL A 59 13.81 7.11 4.81
C VAL A 59 14.10 8.15 3.74
N THR A 60 13.64 9.38 3.90
CA THR A 60 14.04 10.48 3.02
C THR A 60 15.32 11.08 3.58
N PRO A 61 16.47 10.94 2.90
CA PRO A 61 17.73 11.48 3.39
C PRO A 61 17.73 13.02 3.32
N ASP A 62 18.48 13.64 4.20
CA ASP A 62 18.75 15.09 4.19
C ASP A 62 19.94 15.46 3.30
N ALA A 63 20.77 14.47 2.92
CA ALA A 63 21.88 14.60 1.99
C ALA A 63 22.08 13.27 1.22
N PRO A 64 22.68 13.30 0.01
CA PRO A 64 23.02 12.08 -0.72
C PRO A 64 23.93 11.16 0.09
N GLY A 65 23.65 9.87 0.06
CA GLY A 65 24.44 8.84 0.75
C GLY A 65 23.58 7.79 1.44
N ASN A 66 24.25 6.85 2.09
CA ASN A 66 23.59 5.80 2.86
C ASN A 66 23.08 6.34 4.18
N VAL A 67 21.87 5.94 4.57
CA VAL A 67 21.29 6.27 5.87
C VAL A 67 21.22 5.02 6.73
N SER A 68 21.96 5.01 7.84
CA SER A 68 21.88 3.94 8.84
C SER A 68 20.77 4.23 9.84
N GLY A 69 20.10 3.17 10.27
CA GLY A 69 19.04 3.27 11.26
C GLY A 69 18.84 1.96 12.03
N THR A 70 17.86 1.99 12.92
CA THR A 70 17.45 0.83 13.73
C THR A 70 15.95 0.59 13.58
N TRP A 71 15.55 -0.64 13.85
CA TRP A 71 14.15 -1.02 13.96
C TRP A 71 13.92 -1.82 15.23
N ARG A 72 12.71 -1.80 15.75
CA ARG A 72 12.28 -2.61 16.89
C ARG A 72 10.83 -3.02 16.80
N VAL A 73 10.52 -4.17 17.40
CA VAL A 73 9.17 -4.75 17.51
C VAL A 73 8.89 -5.03 18.98
N ALA A 74 7.70 -4.67 19.45
CA ALA A 74 7.29 -4.79 20.84
C ALA A 74 5.83 -5.27 20.96
N LEU A 75 5.45 -5.72 22.17
CA LEU A 75 4.08 -6.08 22.52
C LEU A 75 3.22 -4.87 22.92
N ASP A 76 3.82 -3.72 23.10
CA ASP A 76 3.14 -2.51 23.55
C ASP A 76 3.60 -1.27 22.80
N THR A 77 2.76 -0.24 22.75
CA THR A 77 3.03 1.03 22.04
C THR A 77 4.11 1.90 22.69
N ASN A 78 4.49 1.61 23.94
CA ASN A 78 5.56 2.32 24.65
C ASN A 78 6.92 1.68 24.42
N PHE A 79 6.95 0.50 23.77
CA PHE A 79 8.16 -0.31 23.55
C PHE A 79 8.89 -0.68 24.85
N THR A 80 8.12 -0.98 25.90
CA THR A 80 8.66 -1.51 27.16
C THR A 80 8.97 -2.99 27.05
N ASN A 81 8.21 -3.74 26.23
CA ASN A 81 8.37 -5.18 25.99
C ASN A 81 8.86 -5.42 24.55
N ILE A 82 10.11 -5.02 24.26
CA ILE A 82 10.73 -5.26 22.96
C ILE A 82 11.01 -6.76 22.80
N VAL A 83 10.52 -7.35 21.71
CA VAL A 83 10.71 -8.78 21.38
C VAL A 83 11.75 -9.00 20.29
N GLN A 84 11.91 -8.04 19.38
CA GLN A 84 12.90 -8.08 18.30
C GLN A 84 13.42 -6.67 18.01
N SER A 85 14.67 -6.58 17.57
CA SER A 85 15.29 -5.33 17.13
C SER A 85 16.48 -5.61 16.22
N GLY A 86 16.90 -4.62 15.47
CA GLY A 86 18.08 -4.71 14.61
C GLY A 86 18.44 -3.39 13.97
N THR A 87 19.37 -3.44 13.05
CA THR A 87 19.86 -2.29 12.27
C THR A 87 19.47 -2.43 10.81
N PHE A 88 19.49 -1.32 10.08
CA PHE A 88 19.35 -1.29 8.63
C PHE A 88 20.24 -0.22 8.01
N THR A 89 20.46 -0.34 6.72
CA THR A 89 21.02 0.69 5.87
C THR A 89 20.06 0.91 4.70
N ALA A 90 19.65 2.16 4.50
CA ALA A 90 18.85 2.59 3.37
C ALA A 90 19.73 3.35 2.38
N ASP A 91 19.59 3.07 1.09
CA ASP A 91 20.36 3.73 0.04
C ASP A 91 19.54 3.94 -1.24
N SER A 92 20.10 4.70 -2.18
CA SER A 92 19.43 5.07 -3.44
C SER A 92 19.17 3.89 -4.38
N SER A 93 19.87 2.75 -4.23
CA SER A 93 19.68 1.59 -5.11
C SER A 93 18.28 1.00 -4.99
N ARG A 94 17.67 1.13 -3.79
CA ARG A 94 16.29 0.72 -3.49
C ARG A 94 15.40 1.91 -3.09
N ASP A 95 15.68 3.10 -3.62
CA ASP A 95 14.91 4.33 -3.32
C ASP A 95 14.76 4.59 -1.80
N TYR A 96 15.80 4.27 -1.03
CA TYR A 96 15.79 4.39 0.44
C TYR A 96 14.66 3.61 1.14
N CYS A 97 14.03 2.67 0.47
CA CYS A 97 13.07 1.76 1.06
C CYS A 97 13.80 0.71 1.92
N VAL A 98 13.26 0.48 3.09
CA VAL A 98 13.72 -0.51 4.08
C VAL A 98 12.65 -1.58 4.20
N LYS A 99 13.02 -2.84 3.98
CA LYS A 99 12.12 -3.99 4.08
C LYS A 99 12.82 -5.08 4.91
N ILE A 100 12.28 -5.36 6.09
CA ILE A 100 12.85 -6.29 7.07
C ILE A 100 11.88 -7.45 7.27
N ASP A 101 12.34 -8.68 7.12
CA ASP A 101 11.60 -9.86 7.55
C ASP A 101 11.90 -10.14 9.02
N VAL A 102 11.01 -9.73 9.89
CA VAL A 102 11.12 -9.93 11.34
C VAL A 102 10.69 -11.34 11.68
N THR A 103 11.60 -12.15 12.15
CA THR A 103 11.38 -13.55 12.52
C THR A 103 11.38 -13.76 14.04
N GLY A 104 11.02 -14.97 14.52
CA GLY A 104 11.02 -15.31 15.95
C GLY A 104 9.86 -14.74 16.74
N LEU A 105 8.78 -14.34 16.06
CA LEU A 105 7.54 -13.85 16.66
C LEU A 105 6.64 -15.00 17.11
N GLN A 106 5.71 -14.71 18.03
CA GLN A 106 4.69 -15.67 18.47
C GLN A 106 3.48 -15.65 17.51
N PRO A 107 2.81 -16.79 17.28
CA PRO A 107 1.63 -16.87 16.42
C PRO A 107 0.44 -16.08 16.97
N ASN A 108 -0.45 -15.66 16.05
CA ASN A 108 -1.73 -14.98 16.37
C ASN A 108 -1.59 -13.80 17.34
N THR A 109 -0.48 -13.07 17.25
CA THR A 109 -0.11 -12.03 18.22
C THR A 109 -0.03 -10.68 17.54
N TRP A 110 -0.60 -9.65 18.16
CA TRP A 110 -0.47 -8.28 17.76
C TRP A 110 0.86 -7.71 18.25
N TYR A 111 1.57 -6.99 17.37
CA TYR A 111 2.82 -6.31 17.64
C TYR A 111 2.76 -4.87 17.18
N PHE A 112 3.60 -4.07 17.81
CA PHE A 112 3.91 -2.70 17.41
C PHE A 112 5.36 -2.62 16.96
N TYR A 113 5.63 -1.83 15.93
CA TYR A 113 6.98 -1.68 15.39
C TYR A 113 7.26 -0.24 15.04
N GLU A 114 8.53 0.15 15.10
CA GLU A 114 8.98 1.46 14.66
C GLU A 114 10.39 1.39 14.10
N PHE A 115 10.75 2.40 13.32
CA PHE A 115 12.08 2.62 12.79
C PHE A 115 12.64 3.91 13.37
N THR A 116 13.98 3.98 13.49
CA THR A 116 14.70 5.17 13.94
C THR A 116 15.83 5.46 12.96
N ALA A 117 15.89 6.66 12.41
CA ALA A 117 16.97 7.14 11.56
C ALA A 117 17.09 8.68 11.69
N LEU A 118 18.28 9.22 11.44
CA LEU A 118 18.55 10.66 11.51
C LEU A 118 18.04 11.30 12.81
N GLY A 119 18.17 10.56 13.94
CA GLY A 119 17.76 11.03 15.27
C GLY A 119 16.24 11.12 15.49
N ARG A 120 15.42 10.54 14.61
CA ARG A 120 13.94 10.61 14.69
C ARG A 120 13.31 9.22 14.58
N ASN A 121 12.16 9.05 15.21
CA ASN A 121 11.34 7.85 15.10
C ASN A 121 10.30 8.01 13.99
N SER A 122 9.98 6.88 13.34
CA SER A 122 8.82 6.77 12.45
C SER A 122 7.51 6.82 13.25
N LEU A 123 6.39 6.80 12.55
CA LEU A 123 5.13 6.36 13.14
C LEU A 123 5.31 4.97 13.76
N THR A 124 4.63 4.72 14.86
CA THR A 124 4.46 3.35 15.38
C THR A 124 3.50 2.60 14.46
N GLY A 125 3.95 1.53 13.84
CA GLY A 125 3.11 0.62 13.09
C GLY A 125 2.52 -0.47 13.98
N ARG A 126 1.37 -1.02 13.58
CA ARG A 126 0.75 -2.19 14.19
C ARG A 126 0.69 -3.33 13.18
N THR A 127 0.94 -4.55 13.62
CA THR A 127 0.89 -5.73 12.76
C THR A 127 0.44 -6.95 13.56
N LYS A 128 0.04 -8.01 12.86
CA LYS A 128 -0.39 -9.27 13.48
C LYS A 128 0.25 -10.45 12.75
N THR A 129 0.77 -11.42 13.50
CA THR A 129 1.22 -12.70 12.94
C THR A 129 0.04 -13.62 12.64
N ALA A 130 0.19 -14.52 11.69
CA ALA A 130 -0.81 -15.53 11.39
C ALA A 130 -0.90 -16.57 12.54
N PRO A 131 -2.07 -17.21 12.75
CA PRO A 131 -2.22 -18.31 13.71
C PRO A 131 -1.56 -19.60 13.20
N VAL A 132 -1.24 -20.53 14.12
CA VAL A 132 -0.83 -21.92 13.80
C VAL A 132 -2.00 -22.88 13.93
N GLY A 133 -2.81 -22.71 14.96
CA GLY A 133 -3.88 -23.62 15.32
C GLY A 133 -5.27 -23.15 14.95
N GLY A 134 -6.25 -23.79 15.56
CA GLY A 134 -7.65 -23.43 15.43
C GLY A 134 -7.95 -22.05 16.00
N ILE A 135 -8.69 -21.29 15.24
CA ILE A 135 -9.25 -20.00 15.65
C ILE A 135 -10.72 -19.98 15.27
N ASP A 136 -11.53 -19.26 16.03
CA ASP A 136 -12.97 -19.26 15.85
C ASP A 136 -13.42 -18.42 14.66
N GLN A 137 -12.66 -17.36 14.34
CA GLN A 137 -13.03 -16.40 13.32
C GLN A 137 -11.81 -15.66 12.75
N LEU A 138 -11.77 -15.48 11.44
CA LEU A 138 -10.86 -14.59 10.70
C LEU A 138 -11.65 -13.57 9.92
N ARG A 139 -11.08 -12.37 9.76
CA ARG A 139 -11.66 -11.34 8.91
C ARG A 139 -10.59 -10.65 8.08
N PHE A 140 -10.87 -10.54 6.78
CA PHE A 140 -10.01 -9.86 5.82
C PHE A 140 -10.79 -8.76 5.15
N ALA A 141 -10.30 -7.51 5.21
CA ALA A 141 -10.75 -6.51 4.25
C ALA A 141 -10.12 -6.82 2.89
N PHE A 142 -10.89 -6.75 1.80
CA PHE A 142 -10.37 -6.90 0.45
C PHE A 142 -10.71 -5.67 -0.40
N VAL A 143 -9.71 -5.18 -1.13
CA VAL A 143 -9.70 -3.89 -1.82
C VAL A 143 -8.93 -3.96 -3.13
N SER A 144 -9.23 -3.05 -4.06
CA SER A 144 -8.50 -2.88 -5.32
C SER A 144 -8.74 -1.50 -5.93
N CYS A 145 -7.98 -1.15 -6.96
CA CYS A 145 -8.30 -0.08 -7.90
C CYS A 145 -8.38 1.32 -7.25
N SER A 146 -7.25 1.75 -6.68
CA SER A 146 -7.11 3.02 -5.98
C SER A 146 -6.54 4.13 -6.87
N ASN A 147 -7.27 4.57 -7.90
CA ASN A 147 -6.83 5.63 -8.78
C ASN A 147 -6.81 6.99 -8.04
N TYR A 148 -5.61 7.51 -7.77
CA TYR A 148 -5.39 8.69 -6.95
C TYR A 148 -6.08 9.96 -7.47
N PRO A 149 -5.95 10.33 -8.77
CA PRO A 149 -6.55 11.56 -9.27
C PRO A 149 -8.07 11.59 -9.25
N THR A 150 -8.71 10.44 -9.26
CA THR A 150 -10.18 10.35 -9.43
C THR A 150 -10.94 10.53 -8.13
N GLY A 151 -10.27 10.46 -6.96
CA GLY A 151 -10.99 10.65 -5.70
C GLY A 151 -10.15 10.52 -4.44
N TYR A 152 -10.74 10.88 -3.31
CA TYR A 152 -10.19 10.70 -1.98
C TYR A 152 -10.38 9.26 -1.50
N PHE A 153 -9.38 8.71 -0.82
CA PHE A 153 -9.36 7.33 -0.34
C PHE A 153 -10.21 7.11 0.92
N ASN A 154 -11.45 7.59 0.91
CA ASN A 154 -12.38 7.51 2.04
C ASN A 154 -12.58 6.08 2.53
N ALA A 155 -12.64 5.10 1.62
CA ALA A 155 -12.80 3.69 1.97
C ALA A 155 -11.62 3.17 2.80
N TYR A 156 -10.37 3.58 2.50
CA TYR A 156 -9.20 3.22 3.32
C TYR A 156 -9.30 3.75 4.75
N ASN A 157 -9.82 4.99 4.93
CA ASN A 157 -10.07 5.52 6.28
C ASN A 157 -11.11 4.69 7.05
N ARG A 158 -12.16 4.18 6.36
CA ARG A 158 -13.19 3.35 7.02
C ARG A 158 -12.62 2.01 7.45
N ILE A 159 -11.79 1.38 6.60
CA ILE A 159 -11.11 0.13 6.98
C ILE A 159 -10.14 0.37 8.16
N ARG A 160 -9.38 1.47 8.13
CA ARG A 160 -8.44 1.84 9.20
C ARG A 160 -9.11 1.90 10.58
N GLU A 161 -10.33 2.44 10.64
CA GLU A 161 -11.08 2.62 11.89
C GLU A 161 -11.72 1.33 12.42
N ARG A 162 -11.80 0.29 11.59
CA ARG A 162 -12.25 -1.03 12.04
C ARG A 162 -11.21 -1.65 12.96
N ASN A 163 -11.65 -2.23 14.08
CA ASN A 163 -10.78 -3.01 14.95
C ASN A 163 -11.02 -4.52 14.83
N ASP A 164 -11.73 -4.93 13.79
CA ASP A 164 -12.24 -6.28 13.61
C ASP A 164 -11.62 -7.02 12.39
N VAL A 165 -10.57 -6.46 11.78
CA VAL A 165 -9.89 -7.02 10.61
C VAL A 165 -8.52 -7.57 11.00
N ASP A 166 -8.15 -8.75 10.50
CA ASP A 166 -6.85 -9.39 10.78
C ASP A 166 -5.78 -8.98 9.77
N ALA A 167 -6.15 -8.76 8.49
CA ALA A 167 -5.27 -8.26 7.44
C ALA A 167 -6.08 -7.60 6.31
N VAL A 168 -5.39 -6.86 5.44
CA VAL A 168 -5.96 -6.28 4.21
C VAL A 168 -5.40 -7.03 3.01
N LEU A 169 -6.28 -7.58 2.16
CA LEU A 169 -5.94 -8.16 0.87
C LEU A 169 -6.09 -7.08 -0.20
N HIS A 170 -5.00 -6.69 -0.84
CA HIS A 170 -5.03 -5.75 -1.95
C HIS A 170 -4.85 -6.51 -3.27
N LEU A 171 -5.89 -6.49 -4.09
CA LEU A 171 -6.02 -7.36 -5.26
C LEU A 171 -5.54 -6.72 -6.57
N GLY A 172 -4.69 -5.69 -6.44
CA GLY A 172 -4.07 -4.99 -7.57
C GLY A 172 -4.59 -3.58 -7.80
N ASP A 173 -4.02 -2.89 -8.78
CA ASP A 173 -4.27 -1.47 -9.06
C ASP A 173 -4.02 -0.58 -7.84
N TYR A 174 -2.91 -0.84 -7.16
CA TYR A 174 -2.48 -0.02 -6.04
C TYR A 174 -2.05 1.37 -6.51
N ILE A 175 -1.42 1.45 -7.69
CA ILE A 175 -1.10 2.69 -8.42
C ILE A 175 -1.67 2.61 -9.83
N TYR A 176 -1.70 3.76 -10.53
CA TYR A 176 -2.06 3.87 -11.95
C TYR A 176 -0.96 4.59 -12.72
N GLU A 177 -0.65 4.10 -13.92
CA GLU A 177 0.45 4.61 -14.74
C GLU A 177 0.16 5.94 -15.44
N TYR A 178 -1.09 6.32 -15.59
CA TYR A 178 -1.50 7.51 -16.34
C TYR A 178 -1.10 8.83 -15.68
N GLY A 179 -0.88 9.88 -16.49
CA GLY A 179 -1.04 11.26 -16.06
C GLY A 179 -2.52 11.62 -15.88
N SER A 180 -2.81 12.75 -15.26
CA SER A 180 -4.18 13.18 -15.04
C SER A 180 -4.36 14.69 -15.06
N ASN A 181 -5.47 15.13 -15.64
CA ASN A 181 -5.97 16.50 -15.56
C ASN A 181 -7.15 16.63 -14.59
N SER A 182 -7.39 15.63 -13.75
CA SER A 182 -8.48 15.67 -12.77
C SER A 182 -8.26 16.79 -11.76
N THR A 183 -9.34 17.47 -11.42
CA THR A 183 -9.40 18.55 -10.41
C THR A 183 -10.09 18.11 -9.12
N VAL A 184 -10.39 16.81 -8.97
CA VAL A 184 -11.05 16.28 -7.78
C VAL A 184 -10.15 16.43 -6.56
N ARG A 185 -8.85 16.16 -6.70
CA ARG A 185 -7.87 16.43 -5.65
C ARG A 185 -7.16 17.76 -5.90
N THR A 186 -6.90 18.50 -4.83
CA THR A 186 -6.06 19.71 -4.88
C THR A 186 -4.61 19.37 -5.17
N GLU A 187 -4.14 18.21 -4.73
CA GLU A 187 -2.80 17.69 -4.96
C GLU A 187 -2.80 16.69 -6.10
N GLN A 188 -1.93 16.92 -7.07
CA GLN A 188 -1.76 16.02 -8.19
C GLN A 188 -0.81 14.87 -7.84
N GLN A 189 -0.98 13.74 -8.51
CA GLN A 189 -0.01 12.64 -8.44
C GLN A 189 1.29 13.02 -9.16
N LEU A 190 2.40 12.50 -8.69
CA LEU A 190 3.70 12.69 -9.31
C LEU A 190 4.24 11.37 -9.91
N PRO A 191 4.94 11.44 -11.05
CA PRO A 191 4.94 12.55 -12.00
C PRO A 191 3.56 12.67 -12.64
N ASN A 192 3.11 13.88 -12.99
CA ASN A 192 1.81 14.04 -13.67
C ASN A 192 1.91 13.78 -15.18
N ARG A 193 2.40 12.63 -15.53
CA ARG A 193 2.48 12.06 -16.89
C ARG A 193 2.40 10.55 -16.80
N GLU A 194 2.31 9.90 -17.93
CA GLU A 194 2.46 8.44 -17.97
C GLU A 194 3.86 8.03 -17.51
N ILE A 195 3.93 6.97 -16.71
CA ILE A 195 5.17 6.46 -16.13
C ILE A 195 5.73 5.31 -16.97
N LEU A 196 7.03 5.38 -17.27
CA LEU A 196 7.68 4.47 -18.24
C LEU A 196 8.94 3.80 -17.68
N ASN A 197 9.62 4.44 -16.74
CA ASN A 197 10.90 3.99 -16.21
C ASN A 197 10.89 3.87 -14.68
N LEU A 198 11.93 3.27 -14.11
CA LEU A 198 12.02 2.98 -12.68
C LEU A 198 11.85 4.23 -11.79
N SER A 199 12.46 5.36 -12.18
CA SER A 199 12.31 6.61 -11.42
C SER A 199 10.87 7.10 -11.41
N ASP A 200 10.17 7.01 -12.54
CA ASP A 200 8.76 7.37 -12.63
C ASP A 200 7.87 6.49 -11.73
N TYR A 201 8.07 5.17 -11.77
CA TYR A 201 7.32 4.23 -10.91
C TYR A 201 7.57 4.50 -9.43
N ARG A 202 8.83 4.72 -9.02
CA ARG A 202 9.19 5.07 -7.64
C ARG A 202 8.50 6.35 -7.19
N GLN A 203 8.51 7.38 -8.04
CA GLN A 203 7.84 8.66 -7.76
C GLN A 203 6.32 8.49 -7.65
N ARG A 204 5.71 7.63 -8.48
CA ARG A 204 4.29 7.33 -8.41
C ARG A 204 3.92 6.60 -7.12
N TYR A 205 4.67 5.56 -6.70
CA TYR A 205 4.47 4.92 -5.40
C TYR A 205 4.64 5.89 -4.24
N SER A 206 5.66 6.72 -4.28
CA SER A 206 5.87 7.79 -3.29
C SER A 206 4.64 8.69 -3.19
N SER A 207 4.13 9.14 -4.33
CA SER A 207 2.95 10.00 -4.42
C SER A 207 1.72 9.39 -3.73
N TYR A 208 1.43 8.12 -4.00
CA TYR A 208 0.33 7.40 -3.37
C TYR A 208 0.54 7.19 -1.87
N ARG A 209 1.76 6.82 -1.45
CA ARG A 209 2.10 6.57 -0.06
C ARG A 209 2.12 7.83 0.82
N LEU A 210 2.16 9.01 0.24
CA LEU A 210 1.96 10.29 0.96
C LEU A 210 0.49 10.56 1.28
N ASP A 211 -0.48 9.86 0.66
CA ASP A 211 -1.89 9.98 1.02
C ASP A 211 -2.12 9.55 2.48
N PRO A 212 -2.73 10.41 3.33
CA PRO A 212 -2.91 10.11 4.74
C PRO A 212 -3.78 8.89 5.02
N ALA A 213 -4.81 8.63 4.20
CA ALA A 213 -5.71 7.51 4.40
C ALA A 213 -5.00 6.17 4.11
N LEU A 214 -4.27 6.09 3.00
CA LEU A 214 -3.51 4.91 2.62
C LEU A 214 -2.35 4.67 3.62
N ARG A 215 -1.60 5.73 3.97
CA ARG A 215 -0.51 5.67 4.94
C ARG A 215 -0.98 5.15 6.31
N LYS A 216 -2.10 5.69 6.82
CA LYS A 216 -2.66 5.29 8.11
C LYS A 216 -3.26 3.88 8.07
N LEU A 217 -3.80 3.42 6.94
CA LEU A 217 -4.27 2.05 6.81
C LEU A 217 -3.10 1.05 6.89
N HIS A 218 -2.01 1.33 6.18
CA HIS A 218 -0.77 0.54 6.28
C HIS A 218 -0.16 0.53 7.68
N GLN A 219 -0.29 1.63 8.40
CA GLN A 219 0.16 1.72 9.79
C GLN A 219 -0.57 0.75 10.72
N GLN A 220 -1.84 0.44 10.43
CA GLN A 220 -2.71 -0.31 11.35
C GLN A 220 -2.78 -1.82 11.05
N TYR A 221 -2.58 -2.25 9.80
CA TYR A 221 -2.81 -3.64 9.39
C TYR A 221 -1.72 -4.19 8.49
N PRO A 222 -1.38 -5.49 8.63
CA PRO A 222 -0.56 -6.16 7.63
C PRO A 222 -1.35 -6.29 6.32
N PHE A 223 -0.63 -6.08 5.19
CA PHE A 223 -1.16 -6.24 3.85
C PHE A 223 -0.71 -7.54 3.22
N ILE A 224 -1.59 -8.14 2.44
CA ILE A 224 -1.29 -9.26 1.54
C ILE A 224 -1.67 -8.77 0.15
N THR A 225 -0.68 -8.61 -0.74
CA THR A 225 -0.88 -7.88 -1.99
C THR A 225 -0.49 -8.70 -3.21
N VAL A 226 -1.14 -8.43 -4.32
CA VAL A 226 -0.68 -8.73 -5.67
C VAL A 226 -0.72 -7.45 -6.50
N TRP A 227 -0.02 -7.42 -7.63
CA TRP A 227 -0.25 -6.38 -8.65
C TRP A 227 -1.43 -6.76 -9.54
N ASP A 228 -1.97 -5.77 -10.27
CA ASP A 228 -2.76 -5.97 -11.46
C ASP A 228 -2.01 -5.35 -12.66
N ASP A 229 -2.67 -4.89 -13.68
CA ASP A 229 -2.01 -4.33 -14.86
C ASP A 229 -1.46 -2.93 -14.63
N HIS A 230 -2.17 -2.07 -13.90
CA HIS A 230 -1.79 -0.67 -13.70
C HIS A 230 -0.52 -0.47 -12.85
N GLU A 231 -0.02 -1.47 -12.15
CA GLU A 231 1.32 -1.44 -11.57
C GLU A 231 2.42 -1.48 -12.65
N THR A 232 2.03 -1.77 -13.91
CA THR A 232 2.89 -1.65 -15.10
C THR A 232 2.23 -0.78 -16.17
N ALA A 233 1.23 -1.31 -16.90
CA ALA A 233 0.43 -0.56 -17.86
C ALA A 233 -0.86 -1.32 -18.20
N ASN A 234 -1.91 -0.57 -18.55
CA ASN A 234 -3.25 -1.07 -18.84
C ASN A 234 -3.29 -2.33 -19.71
N ASN A 235 -4.08 -3.31 -19.29
CA ASN A 235 -4.25 -4.61 -19.94
C ASN A 235 -2.92 -5.32 -20.21
N SER A 236 -1.97 -5.25 -19.27
CA SER A 236 -0.66 -5.88 -19.41
C SER A 236 -0.76 -7.42 -19.46
N TYR A 237 0.13 -7.97 -20.25
CA TYR A 237 0.39 -9.41 -20.36
C TYR A 237 1.90 -9.66 -20.41
N THR A 238 2.34 -10.89 -20.52
CA THR A 238 3.76 -11.24 -20.43
C THR A 238 4.66 -10.41 -21.34
N ASN A 239 4.24 -10.16 -22.59
CA ASN A 239 5.07 -9.58 -23.62
C ASN A 239 4.62 -8.19 -24.09
N GLY A 240 3.68 -7.56 -23.41
CA GLY A 240 3.17 -6.25 -23.81
C GLY A 240 2.01 -5.75 -22.95
N SER A 241 1.39 -4.68 -23.41
CA SER A 241 0.25 -4.02 -22.81
C SER A 241 -0.51 -3.25 -23.90
N ASP A 242 -1.80 -3.01 -23.71
CA ASP A 242 -2.57 -2.16 -24.64
C ASP A 242 -2.12 -0.70 -24.58
N ASN A 243 -1.52 -0.29 -23.47
CA ASN A 243 -1.01 1.06 -23.24
C ASN A 243 0.52 1.10 -23.26
N HIS A 244 1.14 0.44 -24.25
CA HIS A 244 2.59 0.49 -24.44
C HIS A 244 2.95 0.43 -25.92
N THR A 245 3.68 1.46 -26.40
CA THR A 245 4.14 1.59 -27.78
C THR A 245 5.67 1.48 -27.85
N PRO A 246 6.24 0.29 -28.15
CA PRO A 246 7.69 0.08 -28.10
C PRO A 246 8.50 1.05 -28.97
N ALA A 247 7.93 1.56 -30.07
CA ALA A 247 8.61 2.50 -30.97
C ALA A 247 8.90 3.87 -30.34
N THR A 248 8.10 4.31 -29.36
CA THR A 248 8.22 5.62 -28.69
C THR A 248 8.61 5.52 -27.23
N GLU A 249 8.30 4.39 -26.58
CA GLU A 249 8.43 4.17 -25.13
C GLU A 249 9.55 3.18 -24.77
N GLY A 250 10.19 2.60 -25.81
CA GLY A 250 11.25 1.61 -25.64
C GLY A 250 10.74 0.19 -25.42
N PRO A 251 11.62 -0.78 -25.14
CA PRO A 251 11.25 -2.17 -24.99
C PRO A 251 10.32 -2.40 -23.80
N TRP A 252 9.22 -3.15 -24.00
CA TRP A 252 8.30 -3.54 -22.94
C TRP A 252 8.99 -4.19 -21.74
N SER A 253 9.99 -5.02 -21.99
CA SER A 253 10.74 -5.71 -20.94
C SER A 253 11.37 -4.77 -19.92
N LEU A 254 11.81 -3.57 -20.34
CA LEU A 254 12.38 -2.58 -19.44
C LEU A 254 11.29 -1.90 -18.59
N ARG A 255 10.14 -1.55 -19.21
CA ARG A 255 9.00 -0.99 -18.48
C ARG A 255 8.44 -2.00 -17.46
N LYS A 256 8.24 -3.24 -17.89
CA LYS A 256 7.81 -4.34 -17.02
C LYS A 256 8.75 -4.51 -15.81
N ALA A 257 10.07 -4.61 -16.06
CA ALA A 257 11.06 -4.75 -15.00
C ALA A 257 11.06 -3.56 -14.04
N ALA A 258 10.89 -2.34 -14.55
CA ALA A 258 10.80 -1.12 -13.74
C ALA A 258 9.57 -1.14 -12.80
N GLY A 259 8.39 -1.50 -13.31
CA GLY A 259 7.18 -1.64 -12.50
C GLY A 259 7.31 -2.72 -11.43
N GLN A 260 7.84 -3.91 -11.81
CA GLN A 260 8.07 -5.02 -10.89
C GLN A 260 9.08 -4.66 -9.79
N GLN A 261 10.17 -3.99 -10.12
CA GLN A 261 11.18 -3.56 -9.14
C GLN A 261 10.60 -2.51 -8.19
N ALA A 262 9.95 -1.48 -8.69
CA ALA A 262 9.34 -0.45 -7.83
C ALA A 262 8.27 -1.06 -6.91
N ASN A 263 7.46 -1.98 -7.41
CA ASN A 263 6.49 -2.71 -6.59
C ASN A 263 7.18 -3.54 -5.49
N ASP A 264 8.30 -4.21 -5.78
CA ASP A 264 9.06 -4.93 -4.75
C ASP A 264 9.65 -3.97 -3.70
N GLU A 265 10.12 -2.80 -4.10
CA GLU A 265 10.70 -1.82 -3.19
C GLU A 265 9.65 -1.18 -2.25
N TRP A 266 8.47 -0.84 -2.78
CA TRP A 266 7.48 -0.02 -2.09
C TRP A 266 6.36 -0.79 -1.38
N VAL A 267 6.22 -2.09 -1.64
CA VAL A 267 5.16 -2.93 -1.09
C VAL A 267 5.73 -3.95 -0.10
N PRO A 268 5.17 -4.07 1.12
CA PRO A 268 5.67 -4.97 2.15
C PRO A 268 5.27 -6.43 1.90
N LYS A 269 5.81 -7.06 0.86
CA LYS A 269 5.55 -8.47 0.53
C LYS A 269 6.82 -9.31 0.53
N ARG A 270 6.69 -10.62 0.73
CA ARG A 270 7.76 -11.59 0.48
C ARG A 270 7.77 -11.99 -0.98
N LEU A 271 8.96 -12.03 -1.57
CA LEU A 271 9.15 -12.75 -2.81
C LEU A 271 9.29 -14.25 -2.49
N PRO A 272 8.58 -15.15 -3.18
CA PRO A 272 8.73 -16.60 -3.00
C PRO A 272 10.17 -17.09 -3.25
N GLU A 273 10.88 -16.40 -4.15
CA GLU A 273 12.29 -16.60 -4.46
C GLU A 273 13.04 -15.28 -4.30
N ALA A 274 14.06 -15.29 -3.46
CA ALA A 274 14.83 -14.08 -3.18
C ALA A 274 15.40 -13.45 -4.47
N GLY A 275 15.09 -12.18 -4.70
CA GLY A 275 15.55 -11.43 -5.88
C GLY A 275 14.78 -11.70 -7.18
N ASN A 276 13.85 -12.66 -7.22
CA ASN A 276 13.03 -12.92 -8.39
C ASN A 276 11.73 -12.14 -8.36
N THR A 277 11.73 -10.93 -8.90
CA THR A 277 10.54 -10.06 -8.97
C THR A 277 9.50 -10.53 -9.98
N ASN A 278 9.83 -11.47 -10.88
CA ASN A 278 8.88 -12.04 -11.83
C ASN A 278 7.91 -13.04 -11.20
N ARG A 279 8.22 -13.54 -10.00
CA ARG A 279 7.41 -14.54 -9.30
C ARG A 279 6.83 -13.96 -8.02
N ILE A 280 5.52 -13.67 -8.01
CA ILE A 280 4.82 -13.14 -6.84
C ILE A 280 3.73 -14.06 -6.29
N TRP A 281 3.34 -15.10 -7.04
CA TRP A 281 2.30 -16.02 -6.60
C TRP A 281 2.80 -16.86 -5.43
N ARG A 282 2.04 -16.86 -4.37
CA ARG A 282 2.43 -17.45 -3.10
C ARG A 282 1.23 -17.85 -2.25
N LYS A 283 1.47 -18.74 -1.29
CA LYS A 283 0.49 -19.12 -0.28
C LYS A 283 0.82 -18.49 1.06
N ILE A 284 -0.21 -18.00 1.73
CA ILE A 284 -0.14 -17.51 3.12
C ILE A 284 -1.19 -18.27 3.92
N SER A 285 -0.75 -18.98 4.98
CA SER A 285 -1.62 -19.84 5.78
C SER A 285 -2.00 -19.15 7.09
N TYR A 286 -3.29 -19.20 7.40
CA TYR A 286 -3.87 -18.74 8.66
C TYR A 286 -4.39 -19.93 9.46
N GLY A 287 -3.47 -20.72 10.00
CA GLY A 287 -3.74 -21.93 10.76
C GLY A 287 -4.52 -22.96 9.92
N ASN A 288 -5.50 -23.60 10.56
CA ASN A 288 -6.41 -24.53 9.89
C ASN A 288 -7.67 -23.85 9.31
N MET A 289 -7.82 -22.51 9.47
CA MET A 289 -9.01 -21.79 9.01
C MET A 289 -8.92 -21.44 7.53
N ALA A 290 -7.79 -20.88 7.08
CA ALA A 290 -7.67 -20.41 5.70
C ALA A 290 -6.26 -20.56 5.13
N ASP A 291 -6.17 -21.03 3.90
CA ASP A 291 -5.02 -20.85 3.02
C ASP A 291 -5.37 -19.83 1.93
N ILE A 292 -4.55 -18.79 1.80
CA ILE A 292 -4.70 -17.71 0.84
C ILE A 292 -3.67 -17.91 -0.27
N PHE A 293 -4.14 -18.13 -1.48
CA PHE A 293 -3.32 -18.32 -2.69
C PHE A 293 -3.40 -17.03 -3.51
N MET A 294 -2.33 -16.22 -3.44
CA MET A 294 -2.25 -14.98 -4.21
C MET A 294 -1.68 -15.29 -5.59
N LEU A 295 -2.42 -14.95 -6.64
CA LEU A 295 -2.09 -15.30 -8.02
C LEU A 295 -1.54 -14.09 -8.79
N ASP A 296 -0.81 -14.38 -9.88
CA ASP A 296 -0.44 -13.40 -10.92
C ASP A 296 -1.22 -13.76 -12.21
N THR A 297 -2.23 -12.99 -12.53
CA THR A 297 -3.02 -13.14 -13.75
C THR A 297 -2.62 -12.14 -14.84
N ARG A 298 -1.45 -11.47 -14.71
CA ARG A 298 -1.01 -10.40 -15.61
C ARG A 298 0.36 -10.62 -16.24
N LEU A 299 1.41 -10.70 -15.45
CA LEU A 299 2.77 -10.54 -15.95
C LEU A 299 3.52 -11.85 -16.20
N TYR A 300 3.09 -12.95 -15.58
CA TYR A 300 3.76 -14.24 -15.71
C TYR A 300 3.03 -15.20 -16.63
N ASP A 301 3.63 -15.52 -17.77
CA ASP A 301 3.15 -16.49 -18.77
C ASP A 301 1.68 -16.29 -19.19
N ARG A 302 1.20 -15.04 -19.13
CA ARG A 302 -0.13 -14.66 -19.64
C ARG A 302 -0.07 -14.40 -21.13
N SER A 303 -0.92 -15.05 -21.90
CA SER A 303 -1.14 -14.79 -23.32
C SER A 303 -1.83 -13.44 -23.53
N LEU A 304 -1.62 -12.82 -24.69
CA LEU A 304 -2.37 -11.63 -25.12
C LEU A 304 -3.89 -11.92 -25.06
N GLN A 305 -4.68 -10.95 -24.55
CA GLN A 305 -6.14 -11.04 -24.54
C GLN A 305 -6.75 -11.15 -25.94
N GLY A 306 -7.98 -11.64 -26.04
CA GLY A 306 -8.65 -11.92 -27.32
C GLY A 306 -8.26 -13.28 -27.91
N GLY A 307 -8.67 -13.54 -29.13
CA GLY A 307 -8.49 -14.84 -29.77
C GLY A 307 -9.46 -15.93 -29.28
N ASN A 308 -9.14 -17.19 -29.53
CA ASN A 308 -10.01 -18.31 -29.16
C ASN A 308 -9.86 -18.63 -27.65
N ALA A 309 -10.87 -18.34 -26.85
CA ALA A 309 -10.88 -18.59 -25.41
C ALA A 309 -10.74 -20.07 -25.04
N ASN A 310 -11.05 -21.01 -25.97
CA ASN A 310 -10.94 -22.44 -25.76
C ASN A 310 -9.63 -23.05 -26.28
N ASP A 311 -8.69 -22.22 -26.76
CA ASP A 311 -7.36 -22.69 -27.14
C ASP A 311 -6.57 -23.06 -25.90
N THR A 312 -6.17 -24.32 -25.79
CA THR A 312 -5.43 -24.89 -24.65
C THR A 312 -4.00 -24.43 -24.55
N ASN A 313 -3.45 -23.73 -25.56
CA ASN A 313 -2.13 -23.12 -25.56
C ASN A 313 -2.16 -21.67 -25.05
N ARG A 314 -3.34 -21.11 -24.81
CA ARG A 314 -3.48 -19.78 -24.22
C ARG A 314 -3.66 -19.88 -22.73
N HIS A 315 -2.94 -19.05 -22.02
CA HIS A 315 -2.87 -19.06 -20.56
C HIS A 315 -3.21 -17.69 -19.95
N ILE A 316 -3.86 -17.70 -18.80
CA ILE A 316 -4.03 -16.53 -17.95
C ILE A 316 -3.05 -16.54 -16.76
N ILE A 317 -2.70 -17.74 -16.25
CA ILE A 317 -1.73 -17.88 -15.15
C ILE A 317 -0.52 -18.75 -15.50
N GLY A 318 -0.43 -19.23 -16.74
CA GLY A 318 0.65 -20.10 -17.20
C GLY A 318 0.65 -21.49 -16.59
N ASN A 319 1.46 -22.38 -17.18
CA ASN A 319 1.48 -23.77 -16.76
C ASN A 319 2.19 -23.99 -15.41
N GLU A 320 3.27 -23.25 -15.14
CA GLU A 320 4.02 -23.40 -13.89
C GLU A 320 3.17 -22.97 -12.68
N GLN A 321 2.54 -21.80 -12.76
CA GLN A 321 1.67 -21.33 -11.70
C GLN A 321 0.44 -22.22 -11.51
N MET A 322 -0.16 -22.73 -12.61
CA MET A 322 -1.26 -23.69 -12.55
C MET A 322 -0.86 -25.00 -11.85
N GLN A 323 0.34 -25.53 -12.13
CA GLN A 323 0.85 -26.74 -11.47
C GLN A 323 1.16 -26.49 -9.99
N TRP A 324 1.74 -25.36 -9.65
CA TRP A 324 1.95 -24.93 -8.26
C TRP A 324 0.61 -24.83 -7.53
N LEU A 325 -0.38 -24.13 -8.12
CA LEU A 325 -1.71 -23.96 -7.53
C LEU A 325 -2.40 -25.31 -7.31
N LYS A 326 -2.32 -26.23 -8.28
CA LYS A 326 -2.82 -27.60 -8.12
C LYS A 326 -2.21 -28.30 -6.92
N THR A 327 -0.89 -28.27 -6.82
CA THR A 327 -0.16 -28.92 -5.72
C THR A 327 -0.54 -28.34 -4.36
N GLU A 328 -0.58 -27.02 -4.27
CA GLU A 328 -0.91 -26.33 -3.02
C GLU A 328 -2.38 -26.51 -2.60
N LEU A 329 -3.32 -26.51 -3.56
CA LEU A 329 -4.73 -26.77 -3.29
C LEU A 329 -4.97 -28.21 -2.81
N MET A 330 -4.29 -29.20 -3.41
CA MET A 330 -4.39 -30.61 -3.02
C MET A 330 -3.80 -30.87 -1.63
N ASN A 331 -2.73 -30.16 -1.28
CA ASN A 331 -2.05 -30.29 0.02
C ASN A 331 -2.71 -29.43 1.13
N SER A 332 -3.61 -28.52 0.79
CA SER A 332 -4.25 -27.65 1.75
C SER A 332 -5.24 -28.40 2.64
N THR A 333 -4.96 -28.40 3.93
CA THR A 333 -5.86 -28.92 4.99
C THR A 333 -6.74 -27.85 5.60
N ALA A 334 -6.53 -26.56 5.23
CA ALA A 334 -7.31 -25.45 5.75
C ALA A 334 -8.80 -25.58 5.39
N ARG A 335 -9.68 -25.08 6.27
CA ARG A 335 -11.14 -25.07 6.03
C ARG A 335 -11.48 -24.36 4.72
N TRP A 336 -10.96 -23.14 4.52
CA TRP A 336 -11.24 -22.30 3.36
C TRP A 336 -10.00 -22.14 2.46
N LYS A 337 -10.17 -22.26 1.14
CA LYS A 337 -9.16 -22.02 0.11
C LYS A 337 -9.53 -20.72 -0.59
N ILE A 338 -8.76 -19.68 -0.33
CA ILE A 338 -9.02 -18.34 -0.85
C ILE A 338 -8.06 -18.08 -2.01
N LEU A 339 -8.59 -17.89 -3.21
CA LEU A 339 -7.82 -17.45 -4.38
C LEU A 339 -7.92 -15.92 -4.46
N GLY A 340 -6.86 -15.20 -4.08
CA GLY A 340 -6.75 -13.76 -4.23
C GLY A 340 -6.14 -13.46 -5.61
N GLN A 341 -6.89 -12.82 -6.48
CA GLN A 341 -6.46 -12.60 -7.85
C GLN A 341 -7.10 -11.34 -8.45
N GLN A 342 -6.73 -10.97 -9.67
CA GLN A 342 -7.01 -9.68 -10.24
C GLN A 342 -8.37 -9.65 -10.96
N VAL A 343 -8.53 -10.46 -12.01
CA VAL A 343 -9.62 -10.34 -12.98
C VAL A 343 -10.75 -11.34 -12.74
N MET A 344 -11.99 -10.97 -13.05
CA MET A 344 -13.19 -11.78 -12.78
C MET A 344 -13.07 -13.20 -13.35
N MET A 345 -13.29 -14.20 -12.48
CA MET A 345 -13.30 -15.61 -12.85
C MET A 345 -14.69 -16.10 -13.27
N GLY A 346 -15.74 -15.58 -12.68
CA GLY A 346 -17.11 -15.92 -12.98
C GLY A 346 -17.48 -15.57 -14.42
N ASN A 347 -18.36 -16.38 -15.00
CA ASN A 347 -18.76 -16.22 -16.39
C ASN A 347 -19.64 -15.00 -16.61
N LEU A 348 -19.23 -14.12 -17.50
CA LEU A 348 -19.98 -12.93 -17.93
C LEU A 348 -20.21 -12.99 -19.45
N THR A 349 -20.92 -14.03 -19.90
CA THR A 349 -21.19 -14.30 -21.33
C THR A 349 -22.69 -14.39 -21.59
N PRO A 350 -23.45 -13.26 -21.47
CA PRO A 350 -24.87 -13.25 -21.81
C PRO A 350 -25.07 -13.67 -23.27
N PHE A 351 -26.02 -14.56 -23.50
CA PHE A 351 -26.28 -15.15 -24.82
C PHE A 351 -25.08 -15.83 -25.50
N GLY A 352 -24.06 -16.24 -24.74
CA GLY A 352 -22.82 -16.82 -25.25
C GLY A 352 -21.82 -15.82 -25.82
N ILE A 353 -22.05 -14.52 -25.65
CA ILE A 353 -21.15 -13.46 -26.11
C ILE A 353 -20.24 -13.05 -24.97
N THR A 354 -18.93 -13.15 -25.18
CA THR A 354 -17.94 -12.67 -24.21
C THR A 354 -17.98 -11.15 -24.13
N VAL A 355 -18.23 -10.62 -22.94
CA VAL A 355 -18.30 -9.17 -22.70
C VAL A 355 -16.90 -8.59 -22.51
N ASN A 356 -16.03 -9.32 -21.81
CA ASN A 356 -14.65 -8.88 -21.52
C ASN A 356 -13.67 -10.05 -21.78
N ASN A 357 -12.77 -9.87 -22.75
CA ASN A 357 -11.74 -10.86 -23.08
C ASN A 357 -10.50 -10.76 -22.21
N ASP A 358 -10.38 -9.72 -21.39
CA ASP A 358 -9.24 -9.49 -20.51
C ASP A 358 -9.36 -10.29 -19.20
N GLN A 359 -10.54 -10.80 -18.88
CA GLN A 359 -10.81 -11.66 -17.73
C GLN A 359 -10.83 -13.16 -18.13
N TRP A 360 -11.14 -14.07 -17.19
CA TRP A 360 -11.14 -15.52 -17.41
C TRP A 360 -12.06 -15.98 -18.56
N ASP A 361 -13.03 -15.19 -18.96
CA ASP A 361 -13.86 -15.47 -20.14
C ASP A 361 -13.06 -15.48 -21.45
N GLY A 362 -11.97 -14.73 -21.54
CA GLY A 362 -11.03 -14.79 -22.65
C GLY A 362 -10.06 -15.98 -22.61
N TYR A 363 -10.08 -16.77 -21.51
CA TYR A 363 -9.17 -17.89 -21.25
C TYR A 363 -9.94 -19.09 -20.69
N ASN A 364 -11.05 -19.43 -21.34
CA ASN A 364 -11.96 -20.47 -20.87
C ASN A 364 -11.29 -21.85 -20.73
N ALA A 365 -10.29 -22.17 -21.56
CA ALA A 365 -9.52 -23.41 -21.45
C ALA A 365 -8.76 -23.47 -20.10
N ASP A 366 -8.10 -22.39 -19.69
CA ASP A 366 -7.39 -22.33 -18.41
C ASP A 366 -8.35 -22.34 -17.21
N ARG A 367 -9.48 -21.61 -17.30
CA ARG A 367 -10.54 -21.67 -16.28
C ARG A 367 -11.03 -23.10 -16.10
N LYS A 368 -11.28 -23.83 -17.18
CA LYS A 368 -11.69 -25.23 -17.10
C LYS A 368 -10.63 -26.13 -16.50
N LYS A 369 -9.36 -25.94 -16.82
CA LYS A 369 -8.26 -26.68 -16.17
C LYS A 369 -8.29 -26.51 -14.65
N LEU A 370 -8.45 -25.28 -14.16
CA LEU A 370 -8.55 -24.99 -12.72
C LEU A 370 -9.81 -25.64 -12.11
N TYR A 371 -10.95 -25.54 -12.78
CA TYR A 371 -12.21 -26.16 -12.33
C TYR A 371 -12.10 -27.68 -12.29
N ASP A 372 -11.46 -28.32 -13.28
CA ASP A 372 -11.19 -29.74 -13.30
C ASP A 372 -10.28 -30.17 -12.13
N ILE A 373 -9.24 -29.37 -11.82
CA ILE A 373 -8.39 -29.62 -10.65
C ILE A 373 -9.25 -29.64 -9.37
N ILE A 374 -10.12 -28.65 -9.19
CA ILE A 374 -10.96 -28.52 -7.99
C ILE A 374 -11.96 -29.68 -7.88
N LEU A 375 -12.61 -30.04 -8.97
CA LEU A 375 -13.65 -31.07 -8.98
C LEU A 375 -13.07 -32.48 -8.87
N ASN A 376 -12.07 -32.82 -9.70
CA ASN A 376 -11.49 -34.17 -9.76
C ASN A 376 -10.72 -34.56 -8.49
N ASN A 377 -10.21 -33.56 -7.75
CA ASN A 377 -9.54 -33.77 -6.46
C ASN A 377 -10.46 -33.50 -5.25
N ASN A 378 -11.77 -33.33 -5.48
CA ASN A 378 -12.78 -33.06 -4.44
C ASN A 378 -12.39 -31.90 -3.51
N ILE A 379 -11.73 -30.87 -4.03
CA ILE A 379 -11.36 -29.68 -3.26
C ILE A 379 -12.63 -28.89 -2.94
N LYS A 380 -12.83 -28.60 -1.67
CA LYS A 380 -14.03 -27.91 -1.16
C LYS A 380 -13.67 -26.54 -0.60
N ASN A 381 -14.72 -25.72 -0.42
CA ASN A 381 -14.63 -24.43 0.25
C ASN A 381 -13.68 -23.45 -0.47
N VAL A 382 -13.76 -23.43 -1.81
CA VAL A 382 -13.01 -22.50 -2.64
C VAL A 382 -13.77 -21.18 -2.75
N ILE A 383 -13.09 -20.10 -2.41
CA ILE A 383 -13.57 -18.72 -2.51
C ILE A 383 -12.59 -17.94 -3.37
N VAL A 384 -13.08 -17.24 -4.38
CA VAL A 384 -12.27 -16.32 -5.19
C VAL A 384 -12.54 -14.89 -4.74
N LEU A 385 -11.49 -14.11 -4.53
CA LEU A 385 -11.54 -12.67 -4.30
C LEU A 385 -10.89 -11.97 -5.48
N THR A 386 -11.58 -10.98 -6.03
CA THR A 386 -11.25 -10.35 -7.32
C THR A 386 -11.36 -8.83 -7.25
N GLY A 387 -10.56 -8.12 -8.06
CA GLY A 387 -10.56 -6.68 -8.27
C GLY A 387 -10.93 -6.27 -9.70
N ASP A 388 -10.12 -5.43 -10.34
CA ASP A 388 -10.07 -5.03 -11.75
C ASP A 388 -11.32 -4.27 -12.28
N ILE A 389 -12.46 -4.89 -12.28
CA ILE A 389 -13.65 -4.43 -13.03
C ILE A 389 -14.34 -3.18 -12.43
N HIS A 390 -13.85 -2.62 -11.32
CA HIS A 390 -14.33 -1.41 -10.65
C HIS A 390 -15.78 -1.45 -10.13
N THR A 391 -16.38 -2.64 -10.07
CA THR A 391 -17.78 -2.89 -9.71
C THR A 391 -17.86 -4.03 -8.69
N ALA A 392 -18.92 -4.10 -7.90
CA ALA A 392 -19.06 -5.13 -6.87
C ALA A 392 -19.95 -6.28 -7.34
N TRP A 393 -19.50 -7.52 -7.13
CA TRP A 393 -20.26 -8.70 -7.49
C TRP A 393 -20.15 -9.79 -6.42
N ALA A 394 -21.23 -10.59 -6.29
CA ALA A 394 -21.18 -11.87 -5.60
C ALA A 394 -21.83 -12.93 -6.51
N MET A 395 -21.12 -14.03 -6.77
CA MET A 395 -21.58 -15.04 -7.71
C MET A 395 -21.11 -16.43 -7.38
N ASP A 396 -21.84 -17.41 -7.87
CA ASP A 396 -21.40 -18.80 -7.93
C ASP A 396 -20.52 -18.98 -9.19
N LEU A 397 -19.67 -19.99 -9.17
CA LEU A 397 -18.75 -20.31 -10.27
C LEU A 397 -19.21 -21.60 -10.96
N PRO A 398 -20.18 -21.56 -11.89
CA PRO A 398 -20.65 -22.77 -12.57
C PRO A 398 -19.58 -23.35 -13.48
N TYR A 399 -19.38 -24.66 -13.44
CA TYR A 399 -18.57 -25.38 -14.41
C TYR A 399 -19.10 -25.21 -15.82
N ASN A 400 -20.43 -25.28 -15.94
CA ASN A 400 -21.18 -25.03 -17.17
C ASN A 400 -22.47 -24.28 -16.82
N THR A 401 -22.63 -23.07 -17.36
CA THR A 401 -23.79 -22.22 -17.11
C THR A 401 -25.10 -22.81 -17.56
N SER A 402 -25.11 -23.66 -18.62
CA SER A 402 -26.33 -24.28 -19.13
C SER A 402 -26.88 -25.42 -18.25
N THR A 403 -26.04 -26.02 -17.40
CA THR A 403 -26.44 -27.10 -16.48
C THR A 403 -26.48 -26.63 -15.00
N TYR A 404 -26.15 -25.38 -14.76
CA TYR A 404 -26.17 -24.81 -13.42
C TYR A 404 -27.59 -24.63 -12.90
N ASN A 405 -27.82 -25.00 -11.63
CA ASN A 405 -29.10 -24.82 -10.95
C ASN A 405 -28.98 -23.71 -9.89
N ALA A 406 -29.59 -22.57 -10.14
CA ALA A 406 -29.51 -21.39 -9.27
C ALA A 406 -30.18 -21.58 -7.88
N THR A 407 -31.13 -22.52 -7.75
CA THR A 407 -31.87 -22.79 -6.52
C THR A 407 -31.06 -23.66 -5.57
N THR A 408 -30.29 -24.60 -6.10
CA THR A 408 -29.54 -25.58 -5.30
C THR A 408 -28.02 -25.37 -5.33
N GLY A 409 -27.53 -24.52 -6.23
CA GLY A 409 -26.11 -24.35 -6.51
C GLY A 409 -25.46 -25.55 -7.22
N ALA A 410 -26.25 -26.53 -7.67
CA ALA A 410 -25.72 -27.69 -8.38
C ALA A 410 -25.01 -27.25 -9.65
N GLY A 411 -23.83 -27.84 -9.91
CA GLY A 411 -22.96 -27.45 -11.01
C GLY A 411 -21.94 -26.34 -10.69
N SER A 412 -21.96 -25.75 -9.48
CA SER A 412 -20.97 -24.79 -9.07
C SER A 412 -19.68 -25.44 -8.57
N VAL A 413 -18.54 -24.81 -8.86
CA VAL A 413 -17.19 -25.22 -8.46
C VAL A 413 -16.75 -24.50 -7.18
N GLY A 414 -17.16 -23.27 -7.00
CA GLY A 414 -16.85 -22.40 -5.87
C GLY A 414 -17.68 -21.12 -5.91
N VAL A 415 -17.26 -20.11 -5.18
CA VAL A 415 -17.93 -18.81 -5.12
C VAL A 415 -16.92 -17.68 -5.33
N GLU A 416 -17.38 -16.54 -5.84
CA GLU A 416 -16.54 -15.36 -6.09
C GLU A 416 -17.17 -14.11 -5.48
N PHE A 417 -16.32 -13.28 -4.85
CA PHE A 417 -16.63 -11.94 -4.44
C PHE A 417 -15.70 -10.97 -5.17
N VAL A 418 -16.27 -10.09 -5.98
CA VAL A 418 -15.54 -9.05 -6.69
C VAL A 418 -15.68 -7.76 -5.92
N CYS A 419 -14.54 -7.17 -5.56
CA CYS A 419 -14.49 -5.89 -4.86
C CYS A 419 -14.78 -4.75 -5.83
N THR A 420 -15.58 -3.76 -5.40
CA THR A 420 -15.62 -2.49 -6.13
C THR A 420 -14.31 -1.72 -5.93
N SER A 421 -14.06 -0.71 -6.75
CA SER A 421 -12.87 0.13 -6.64
C SER A 421 -12.91 1.06 -5.42
N ILE A 422 -11.71 1.40 -4.93
CA ILE A 422 -11.55 2.49 -3.94
C ILE A 422 -11.95 3.82 -4.56
N THR A 423 -11.43 4.13 -5.77
CA THR A 423 -11.71 5.41 -6.44
C THR A 423 -11.80 5.31 -7.96
N SER A 424 -11.34 4.23 -8.59
CA SER A 424 -11.32 4.12 -10.05
C SER A 424 -12.71 4.18 -10.65
N SER A 425 -12.81 4.75 -11.85
CA SER A 425 -14.09 5.01 -12.52
C SER A 425 -14.87 3.72 -12.77
N SER A 426 -16.19 3.81 -12.64
CA SER A 426 -17.17 2.78 -13.01
C SER A 426 -18.28 3.43 -13.81
N SER A 427 -19.48 2.86 -13.85
CA SER A 427 -20.63 3.52 -14.47
C SER A 427 -20.81 4.95 -13.90
N PRO A 428 -21.06 5.96 -14.73
CA PRO A 428 -21.27 7.33 -14.27
C PRO A 428 -22.62 7.53 -13.57
N VAL A 429 -23.51 6.56 -13.67
CA VAL A 429 -24.88 6.61 -13.11
C VAL A 429 -25.23 5.27 -12.46
N PRO A 430 -26.12 5.28 -11.44
CA PRO A 430 -26.65 4.04 -10.88
C PRO A 430 -27.36 3.20 -11.93
N LEU A 431 -26.96 1.94 -12.07
CA LEU A 431 -27.56 0.98 -13.00
C LEU A 431 -28.31 -0.15 -12.26
N ASP A 432 -28.65 0.07 -10.99
CA ASP A 432 -29.39 -0.90 -10.16
C ASP A 432 -30.66 -1.45 -10.83
N PRO A 433 -31.40 -0.67 -11.66
CA PRO A 433 -32.56 -1.20 -12.38
C PRO A 433 -32.24 -2.33 -13.36
N LEU A 434 -30.97 -2.48 -13.77
CA LEU A 434 -30.55 -3.58 -14.67
C LEU A 434 -30.30 -4.89 -13.93
N TYR A 435 -30.17 -4.90 -12.60
CA TYR A 435 -29.87 -6.11 -11.83
C TYR A 435 -30.88 -7.26 -12.09
N PRO A 436 -32.21 -7.06 -12.12
CA PRO A 436 -33.16 -8.13 -12.43
C PRO A 436 -32.92 -8.77 -13.80
N LEU A 437 -32.52 -7.97 -14.79
CA LEU A 437 -32.17 -8.47 -16.13
C LEU A 437 -30.88 -9.29 -16.10
N VAL A 438 -29.84 -8.80 -15.44
CA VAL A 438 -28.56 -9.53 -15.29
C VAL A 438 -28.81 -10.87 -14.60
N SER A 439 -29.55 -10.88 -13.50
CA SER A 439 -29.87 -12.10 -12.74
C SER A 439 -30.74 -13.08 -13.54
N ALA A 440 -31.64 -12.59 -14.40
CA ALA A 440 -32.45 -13.44 -15.26
C ALA A 440 -31.63 -14.10 -16.38
N LEU A 441 -30.67 -13.38 -16.95
CA LEU A 441 -29.79 -13.88 -18.01
C LEU A 441 -28.64 -14.74 -17.47
N LEU A 442 -28.13 -14.41 -16.29
CA LEU A 442 -26.96 -15.03 -15.66
C LEU A 442 -27.30 -15.42 -14.21
N PRO A 443 -28.07 -16.49 -13.98
CA PRO A 443 -28.66 -16.81 -12.67
C PRO A 443 -27.64 -17.21 -11.60
N HIS A 444 -26.38 -17.43 -11.96
CA HIS A 444 -25.28 -17.62 -11.01
C HIS A 444 -24.80 -16.31 -10.37
N ILE A 445 -25.11 -15.15 -10.97
CA ILE A 445 -24.83 -13.84 -10.40
C ILE A 445 -25.92 -13.54 -9.36
N LYS A 446 -25.50 -13.41 -8.09
CA LYS A 446 -26.40 -13.16 -6.94
C LYS A 446 -26.50 -11.69 -6.55
N TYR A 447 -25.45 -10.92 -6.85
CA TYR A 447 -25.38 -9.48 -6.59
C TYR A 447 -24.49 -8.80 -7.63
N VAL A 448 -24.89 -7.61 -7.99
CA VAL A 448 -24.10 -6.68 -8.80
C VAL A 448 -24.39 -5.23 -8.36
N ASP A 449 -23.33 -4.43 -8.25
CA ASP A 449 -23.38 -2.97 -8.13
C ASP A 449 -22.35 -2.38 -9.08
N LEU A 450 -22.82 -1.62 -10.05
CA LEU A 450 -21.99 -1.11 -11.14
C LEU A 450 -21.53 0.35 -10.90
N TYR A 451 -21.85 0.93 -9.74
CA TYR A 451 -21.69 2.37 -9.51
C TYR A 451 -20.91 2.71 -8.24
N LYS A 452 -21.26 2.12 -7.09
CA LYS A 452 -20.75 2.52 -5.78
C LYS A 452 -19.27 2.22 -5.62
N LYS A 453 -18.60 3.05 -4.81
CA LYS A 453 -17.20 2.89 -4.40
C LYS A 453 -17.14 2.40 -2.95
N GLY A 454 -16.10 1.62 -2.63
CA GLY A 454 -16.01 1.08 -1.28
C GLY A 454 -15.02 -0.08 -1.14
N TYR A 455 -15.40 -1.08 -0.36
CA TYR A 455 -14.56 -2.22 -0.05
C TYR A 455 -15.39 -3.44 0.38
N GLY A 456 -14.75 -4.60 0.42
CA GLY A 456 -15.35 -5.81 0.97
C GLY A 456 -14.71 -6.26 2.27
N VAL A 457 -15.44 -7.06 3.05
CA VAL A 457 -14.91 -7.79 4.22
C VAL A 457 -15.33 -9.24 4.11
N LEU A 458 -14.37 -10.15 4.04
CA LEU A 458 -14.58 -11.58 4.11
C LEU A 458 -14.46 -12.04 5.56
N ASP A 459 -15.54 -12.57 6.10
CA ASP A 459 -15.63 -13.15 7.43
C ASP A 459 -15.63 -14.67 7.33
N LEU A 460 -14.72 -15.33 8.02
CA LEU A 460 -14.54 -16.78 7.99
C LEU A 460 -14.73 -17.39 9.38
N LYS A 461 -15.62 -18.37 9.45
CA LYS A 461 -15.80 -19.28 10.59
C LYS A 461 -15.71 -20.71 10.08
N ASP A 462 -15.62 -21.68 10.98
CA ASP A 462 -15.51 -23.10 10.58
C ASP A 462 -16.68 -23.56 9.69
N THR A 463 -17.88 -23.07 9.93
CA THR A 463 -19.10 -23.53 9.23
C THR A 463 -19.58 -22.61 8.13
N VAL A 464 -19.10 -21.35 8.07
CA VAL A 464 -19.63 -20.33 7.16
C VAL A 464 -18.55 -19.32 6.78
N ALA A 465 -18.55 -18.93 5.52
CA ALA A 465 -17.81 -17.77 5.01
C ALA A 465 -18.80 -16.74 4.47
N GLN A 466 -18.69 -15.49 4.90
CA GLN A 466 -19.56 -14.40 4.48
C GLN A 466 -18.75 -13.23 3.92
N GLY A 467 -19.04 -12.83 2.67
CA GLY A 467 -18.56 -11.59 2.07
C GLY A 467 -19.56 -10.47 2.34
N ASN A 468 -19.09 -9.38 2.92
CA ASN A 468 -19.87 -8.16 3.19
C ASN A 468 -19.35 -7.04 2.30
N PHE A 469 -20.25 -6.28 1.69
CA PHE A 469 -19.93 -5.12 0.85
C PHE A 469 -20.29 -3.84 1.58
N TYR A 470 -19.36 -2.88 1.57
CA TYR A 470 -19.52 -1.55 2.14
C TYR A 470 -19.24 -0.50 1.09
N SER A 471 -20.06 0.55 1.07
CA SER A 471 -19.85 1.71 0.21
C SER A 471 -19.52 2.97 1.01
N VAL A 472 -18.86 3.92 0.33
CA VAL A 472 -18.70 5.30 0.80
C VAL A 472 -19.58 6.22 -0.02
N PRO A 473 -20.23 7.23 0.59
CA PRO A 473 -21.20 8.09 -0.11
C PRO A 473 -20.58 8.92 -1.24
N THR A 474 -19.29 9.27 -1.13
CA THR A 474 -18.58 10.07 -2.12
C THR A 474 -17.09 9.78 -2.10
N ILE A 475 -16.44 10.00 -3.23
CA ILE A 475 -14.98 10.04 -3.37
C ILE A 475 -14.48 11.42 -3.81
N THR A 476 -15.38 12.35 -4.15
CA THR A 476 -15.02 13.68 -4.65
C THR A 476 -14.76 14.71 -3.54
N ALA A 477 -15.02 14.34 -2.31
CA ALA A 477 -14.72 15.11 -1.10
C ALA A 477 -14.34 14.15 0.03
N LEU A 478 -13.61 14.66 1.04
CA LEU A 478 -13.34 13.89 2.27
C LEU A 478 -14.68 13.61 2.98
N ASN A 479 -14.89 12.36 3.33
CA ASN A 479 -16.11 11.90 3.99
C ASN A 479 -15.82 10.78 4.99
N ALA A 480 -16.50 10.82 6.13
CA ALA A 480 -16.33 9.87 7.22
C ALA A 480 -17.42 8.79 7.29
N GLU A 481 -18.35 8.76 6.34
CA GLU A 481 -19.46 7.82 6.35
C GLU A 481 -19.15 6.55 5.56
N GLN A 482 -19.82 5.48 5.93
CA GLN A 482 -19.92 4.24 5.17
C GLN A 482 -21.30 3.63 5.33
N ARG A 483 -21.66 2.75 4.39
CA ARG A 483 -22.91 1.99 4.44
C ARG A 483 -22.63 0.52 4.23
N PHE A 484 -23.23 -0.34 5.03
CA PHE A 484 -23.36 -1.75 4.71
C PHE A 484 -24.40 -1.91 3.60
N GLU A 485 -23.99 -2.41 2.45
CA GLU A 485 -24.87 -2.58 1.30
C GLU A 485 -25.57 -3.93 1.29
N THR A 486 -24.80 -4.98 1.45
CA THR A 486 -25.29 -6.36 1.45
C THR A 486 -24.22 -7.34 1.91
N GLY A 487 -24.66 -8.55 2.25
CA GLY A 487 -23.79 -9.70 2.50
C GLY A 487 -24.27 -10.94 1.78
N TYR A 488 -23.34 -11.79 1.38
CA TYR A 488 -23.62 -13.13 0.86
C TYR A 488 -22.70 -14.14 1.55
N TYR A 489 -23.24 -15.32 1.85
CA TYR A 489 -22.48 -16.35 2.54
C TYR A 489 -22.57 -17.70 1.82
N THR A 490 -21.55 -18.52 2.02
CA THR A 490 -21.52 -19.93 1.67
C THR A 490 -21.28 -20.77 2.92
N LEU A 491 -21.94 -21.91 3.02
CA LEU A 491 -21.70 -22.88 4.09
C LEU A 491 -20.51 -23.78 3.75
N ALA A 492 -19.81 -24.22 4.77
CA ALA A 492 -18.74 -25.20 4.59
C ALA A 492 -19.25 -26.44 3.86
N ASN A 493 -18.46 -26.96 2.93
CA ASN A 493 -18.77 -28.07 2.04
C ASN A 493 -19.89 -27.81 1.02
N THR A 494 -20.33 -26.54 0.89
CA THR A 494 -21.16 -26.10 -0.22
C THR A 494 -20.35 -25.25 -1.20
N ARG A 495 -20.90 -24.95 -2.37
CA ARG A 495 -20.20 -24.20 -3.43
C ARG A 495 -21.10 -23.12 -4.03
N TRP A 496 -22.01 -22.57 -3.24
CA TRP A 496 -22.99 -21.59 -3.70
C TRP A 496 -23.34 -20.58 -2.62
N LEU A 497 -23.77 -19.41 -3.05
CA LEU A 497 -24.05 -18.25 -2.21
C LEU A 497 -25.53 -18.17 -1.83
N LYS A 498 -25.78 -17.76 -0.61
CA LYS A 498 -27.07 -17.30 -0.11
C LYS A 498 -26.94 -15.87 0.38
N LYS A 499 -28.00 -15.08 0.22
CA LYS A 499 -28.06 -13.71 0.74
C LYS A 499 -28.07 -13.75 2.26
N ALA A 500 -27.21 -12.95 2.89
CA ALA A 500 -27.22 -12.74 4.33
C ALA A 500 -28.30 -11.72 4.71
N THR A 501 -28.87 -11.88 5.89
CA THR A 501 -29.87 -10.94 6.42
C THR A 501 -29.24 -9.74 7.12
N THR A 502 -28.01 -9.89 7.60
CA THR A 502 -27.25 -8.88 8.35
C THR A 502 -25.77 -8.95 7.97
N GLU A 503 -25.04 -7.89 8.27
CA GLU A 503 -23.58 -7.96 8.25
C GLU A 503 -23.06 -8.97 9.29
N SER A 504 -21.94 -9.60 9.01
CA SER A 504 -21.24 -10.38 10.01
C SER A 504 -20.44 -9.47 10.94
N VAL A 505 -20.35 -9.83 12.20
CA VAL A 505 -19.59 -9.09 13.20
C VAL A 505 -18.55 -9.98 13.86
N LYS A 506 -17.44 -9.40 14.28
CA LYS A 506 -16.44 -10.03 15.12
C LYS A 506 -16.48 -9.35 16.49
N ASN A 507 -16.77 -10.13 17.49
CA ASN A 507 -16.72 -9.69 18.88
C ASN A 507 -15.28 -9.85 19.37
N ASP A 508 -14.41 -8.95 18.95
CA ASP A 508 -13.00 -9.00 19.37
C ASP A 508 -12.77 -7.99 20.49
N PRO A 509 -12.26 -8.42 21.63
CA PRO A 509 -11.96 -7.51 22.71
C PRO A 509 -10.79 -6.60 22.32
N LYS A 510 -11.07 -5.30 22.31
CA LYS A 510 -10.15 -4.16 22.49
C LYS A 510 -8.69 -4.37 22.04
N PHE A 511 -8.43 -4.23 20.74
CA PHE A 511 -7.06 -3.97 20.29
C PHE A 511 -6.80 -2.46 20.32
N TYR A 512 -5.68 -2.08 20.94
CA TYR A 512 -5.21 -0.70 20.86
C TYR A 512 -4.69 -0.43 19.46
N GLN A 513 -5.20 0.62 18.82
CA GLN A 513 -4.64 1.10 17.57
C GLN A 513 -3.25 1.69 17.82
N ALA A 514 -2.40 1.65 16.81
CA ALA A 514 -1.12 2.36 16.85
C ALA A 514 -1.39 3.87 16.96
N PRO A 515 -0.56 4.61 17.74
CA PRO A 515 -0.68 6.05 17.91
C PRO A 515 -0.60 6.82 16.59
N GLU A 516 -1.36 7.90 16.46
CA GLU A 516 -1.39 8.70 15.22
C GLU A 516 -0.12 9.52 14.98
N ASN A 517 0.63 9.83 16.04
CA ASN A 517 1.84 10.63 15.97
C ASN A 517 3.09 9.79 16.24
N PRO A 518 4.24 10.15 15.67
CA PRO A 518 5.51 9.53 16.00
C PRO A 518 5.80 9.70 17.51
N ARG A 519 6.41 8.68 18.11
CA ARG A 519 6.95 8.84 19.46
C ARG A 519 8.10 9.84 19.40
N GLN A 520 8.17 10.71 20.39
CA GLN A 520 9.33 11.57 20.51
C GLN A 520 10.57 10.69 20.71
N SER A 521 11.59 10.88 19.87
CA SER A 521 12.87 10.20 20.05
C SER A 521 13.50 10.67 21.36
N ILE A 522 13.69 9.74 22.27
CA ILE A 522 14.59 9.99 23.40
C ILE A 522 15.99 9.88 22.78
N ILE A 523 16.60 11.01 22.48
CA ILE A 523 18.02 11.04 22.11
C ILE A 523 18.79 10.65 23.39
N THR A 524 19.14 9.37 23.51
CA THR A 524 20.00 8.87 24.58
C THR A 524 21.44 9.28 24.27
N GLY A 525 21.78 10.49 24.66
CA GLY A 525 23.13 11.08 24.50
C GLY A 525 23.24 12.43 25.15
N ILE A 526 22.14 13.16 25.27
CA ILE A 526 22.01 14.34 26.12
C ILE A 526 20.79 14.05 27.01
N LYS A 527 20.99 14.01 28.31
CA LYS A 527 19.89 13.96 29.27
C LYS A 527 19.08 15.27 29.09
N HIS A 528 18.03 15.24 28.25
CA HIS A 528 16.97 16.21 28.37
C HIS A 528 16.19 15.87 29.66
N LYS A 529 16.62 16.45 30.74
CA LYS A 529 15.75 16.74 31.87
C LYS A 529 14.54 17.46 31.28
N SER A 530 13.33 17.23 31.79
CA SER A 530 12.10 17.89 31.34
C SER A 530 12.39 19.33 30.92
N THR A 531 12.15 19.68 29.65
CA THR A 531 12.54 20.98 29.11
C THR A 531 11.79 22.07 29.82
N ASP A 532 12.51 22.81 30.64
CA ASP A 532 11.99 24.00 31.30
C ASP A 532 11.78 25.14 30.31
N LEU A 533 12.25 24.96 29.07
CA LEU A 533 12.24 25.94 28.01
C LEU A 533 11.64 25.36 26.72
N ILE A 534 10.64 26.02 26.14
CA ILE A 534 9.98 25.62 24.89
C ILE A 534 9.84 26.82 23.96
N VAL A 535 10.39 26.76 22.73
CA VAL A 535 10.10 27.74 21.67
C VAL A 535 8.84 27.30 20.92
N LEU A 536 7.78 28.08 21.04
CA LEU A 536 6.48 27.81 20.43
C LEU A 536 6.43 28.26 18.97
N SER A 537 6.99 29.48 18.67
CA SER A 537 6.96 30.01 17.30
C SER A 537 8.07 31.04 17.06
N ALA A 538 8.40 31.27 15.80
CA ALA A 538 9.23 32.34 15.30
C ALA A 538 8.60 32.87 14.00
N TYR A 539 8.17 34.15 14.00
CA TYR A 539 7.41 34.73 12.91
C TYR A 539 7.67 36.22 12.72
N PRO A 540 7.55 36.79 11.51
CA PRO A 540 7.40 36.06 10.26
C PRO A 540 8.66 35.22 9.99
N ASN A 541 8.49 34.11 9.27
CA ASN A 541 9.60 33.30 8.78
C ASN A 541 9.18 32.75 7.40
N PRO A 542 9.79 33.21 6.31
CA PRO A 542 10.92 34.16 6.22
C PRO A 542 10.62 35.58 6.75
N PHE A 543 11.66 36.29 7.18
CA PHE A 543 11.58 37.66 7.69
C PHE A 543 12.39 38.66 6.83
N ILE A 544 12.14 39.96 6.99
CA ILE A 544 12.85 41.03 6.28
C ILE A 544 13.85 41.74 7.22
N ASP A 545 13.38 42.34 8.29
CA ASP A 545 14.17 43.15 9.19
C ASP A 545 14.15 42.68 10.66
N ARG A 546 13.09 41.92 11.02
CA ARG A 546 12.85 41.46 12.40
C ARG A 546 12.07 40.18 12.44
N ILE A 547 12.23 39.48 13.55
CA ILE A 547 11.49 38.27 13.86
C ILE A 547 10.95 38.31 15.28
N SER A 548 9.72 37.90 15.50
CA SER A 548 9.14 37.70 16.83
C SER A 548 9.23 36.23 17.21
N ILE A 549 9.80 35.97 18.39
CA ILE A 549 9.86 34.63 18.95
C ILE A 549 8.90 34.52 20.13
N GLN A 550 8.14 33.43 20.14
CA GLN A 550 7.30 33.09 21.27
C GLN A 550 7.88 31.85 21.95
N PHE A 551 8.14 31.95 23.26
CA PHE A 551 8.68 30.84 24.04
C PHE A 551 8.06 30.81 25.43
N ASN A 552 8.09 29.62 26.06
CA ASN A 552 7.60 29.41 27.41
C ASN A 552 8.73 28.91 28.31
N THR A 553 8.80 29.43 29.54
CA THR A 553 9.69 28.93 30.59
C THR A 553 8.86 28.25 31.67
N SER A 554 9.21 27.03 32.06
CA SER A 554 8.50 26.30 33.12
C SER A 554 9.02 26.69 34.51
N THR A 555 10.20 27.27 34.59
CA THR A 555 10.87 27.77 35.81
C THR A 555 11.43 29.17 35.61
N ASN A 556 11.77 29.83 36.68
CA ASN A 556 12.51 31.10 36.64
C ASN A 556 13.95 30.84 36.16
N THR A 557 14.40 31.53 35.11
CA THR A 557 15.69 31.24 34.47
C THR A 557 16.26 32.47 33.76
N SER A 558 17.58 32.55 33.63
CA SER A 558 18.23 33.50 32.71
C SER A 558 18.34 32.91 31.34
N LEU A 559 18.10 33.71 30.30
CA LEU A 559 18.08 33.25 28.91
C LEU A 559 19.00 34.12 28.03
N ASP A 560 19.81 33.42 27.25
CA ASP A 560 20.58 33.95 26.13
C ASP A 560 19.99 33.52 24.79
N LEU A 561 19.97 34.44 23.84
CA LEU A 561 19.62 34.18 22.47
C LEU A 561 20.80 34.45 21.57
N LYS A 562 21.13 33.49 20.70
CA LYS A 562 22.16 33.61 19.66
C LYS A 562 21.59 33.28 18.29
N VAL A 563 22.10 33.96 17.27
CA VAL A 563 21.81 33.64 15.86
C VAL A 563 23.13 33.25 15.19
N TYR A 564 23.12 32.11 14.51
CA TYR A 564 24.27 31.59 13.79
C TYR A 564 23.97 31.58 12.30
N ASP A 565 24.96 31.84 11.48
CA ASP A 565 24.89 31.61 10.03
C ASP A 565 25.10 30.14 9.68
N VAL A 566 25.00 29.80 8.40
CA VAL A 566 25.16 28.43 7.89
C VAL A 566 26.57 27.84 8.12
N THR A 567 27.56 28.67 8.42
CA THR A 567 28.94 28.22 8.75
C THR A 567 29.11 27.94 10.25
N GLY A 568 28.10 28.21 11.08
CA GLY A 568 28.14 28.07 12.53
C GLY A 568 28.75 29.27 13.25
N LYS A 569 29.01 30.40 12.56
CA LYS A 569 29.50 31.64 13.15
C LYS A 569 28.33 32.39 13.83
N SER A 570 28.51 32.80 15.08
CA SER A 570 27.52 33.64 15.76
C SER A 570 27.52 35.04 15.12
N VAL A 571 26.37 35.45 14.61
CA VAL A 571 26.14 36.74 13.91
C VAL A 571 25.32 37.71 14.75
N LYS A 572 24.61 37.23 15.77
CA LYS A 572 23.87 38.04 16.74
C LYS A 572 23.82 37.34 18.08
N GLN A 573 23.93 38.11 19.17
CA GLN A 573 23.76 37.63 20.55
C GLN A 573 22.98 38.64 21.35
N LEU A 574 22.02 38.17 22.14
CA LEU A 574 21.16 39.00 23.01
C LEU A 574 21.00 38.28 24.34
N ASP A 575 21.29 39.00 25.43
CA ASP A 575 20.90 38.56 26.77
C ASP A 575 19.43 38.97 27.00
N LEU A 576 18.57 37.99 27.25
CA LEU A 576 17.16 38.22 27.54
C LEU A 576 16.91 38.46 29.04
N GLY A 577 17.96 38.34 29.85
CA GLY A 577 17.93 38.53 31.27
C GLY A 577 17.26 37.41 32.08
N TYR A 578 17.04 37.66 33.36
CA TYR A 578 16.33 36.71 34.24
C TYR A 578 14.81 36.84 34.06
N LEU A 579 14.17 35.75 33.64
CA LEU A 579 12.74 35.70 33.36
C LEU A 579 12.02 34.78 34.37
N SER A 580 10.86 35.20 34.82
CA SER A 580 9.98 34.36 35.63
C SER A 580 9.35 33.28 34.79
N LYS A 581 8.84 32.21 35.41
CA LYS A 581 8.01 31.21 34.73
C LYS A 581 6.86 31.88 33.97
N GLY A 582 6.72 31.57 32.67
CA GLY A 582 5.65 32.14 31.86
C GLY A 582 5.89 32.09 30.36
N LEU A 583 4.90 32.59 29.64
CA LEU A 583 4.90 32.71 28.18
C LEU A 583 5.43 34.11 27.80
N TYR A 584 6.39 34.14 26.90
CA TYR A 584 7.03 35.37 26.44
C TYR A 584 6.92 35.51 24.92
N ASN A 585 6.81 36.79 24.48
CA ASN A 585 6.92 37.15 23.08
C ASN A 585 7.96 38.27 22.98
N LYS A 586 9.05 38.05 22.24
CA LYS A 586 10.17 38.98 22.05
C LYS A 586 10.40 39.22 20.57
N THR A 587 10.46 40.50 20.18
CA THR A 587 10.83 40.88 18.82
C THR A 587 12.33 41.19 18.77
N ILE A 588 13.02 40.63 17.79
CA ILE A 588 14.45 40.72 17.58
C ILE A 588 14.69 41.40 16.24
N MET A 589 15.49 42.48 16.28
CA MET A 589 15.93 43.18 15.07
C MET A 589 17.12 42.44 14.47
N LEU A 590 16.98 42.07 13.17
CA LEU A 590 17.97 41.33 12.39
C LEU A 590 18.18 42.03 11.02
N ASP A 591 17.98 43.31 10.97
CA ASP A 591 18.12 44.16 9.77
C ASP A 591 19.56 44.16 9.23
N ASP A 592 20.53 43.95 10.09
CA ASP A 592 21.97 43.90 9.82
C ASP A 592 22.46 42.57 9.19
N LEU A 593 21.60 41.55 9.08
CA LEU A 593 21.96 40.27 8.46
C LEU A 593 21.75 40.28 6.94
N ALA A 594 22.54 39.50 6.20
CA ALA A 594 22.32 39.25 4.79
C ALA A 594 21.12 38.32 4.56
N GLY A 595 20.58 38.29 3.34
CA GLY A 595 19.56 37.27 2.95
C GLY A 595 20.15 35.86 3.06
N GLY A 596 19.36 34.90 3.60
CA GLY A 596 19.79 33.52 3.76
C GLY A 596 19.23 32.83 4.99
N ALA A 597 19.64 31.57 5.18
CA ALA A 597 19.22 30.75 6.32
C ALA A 597 20.10 30.97 7.54
N TYR A 598 19.48 31.01 8.72
CA TYR A 598 20.14 31.18 10.01
C TYR A 598 19.56 30.20 11.02
N LYS A 599 20.35 29.92 12.06
CA LYS A 599 19.92 29.14 13.21
C LYS A 599 19.78 30.06 14.43
N LEU A 600 18.59 30.21 14.95
CA LEU A 600 18.28 30.88 16.18
C LEU A 600 18.39 29.88 17.32
N VAL A 601 19.17 30.20 18.34
CA VAL A 601 19.46 29.35 19.50
C VAL A 601 19.08 30.11 20.78
N LEU A 602 18.20 29.55 21.59
CA LEU A 602 17.81 30.03 22.89
C LEU A 602 18.41 29.11 23.95
N SER A 603 19.11 29.66 24.95
CA SER A 603 19.82 28.89 25.99
C SER A 603 19.62 29.47 27.38
N ASN A 604 19.49 28.57 28.37
CA ASN A 604 19.53 28.95 29.80
C ASN A 604 20.83 28.50 30.49
N GLY A 605 21.86 28.18 29.70
CA GLY A 605 23.14 27.68 30.19
C GLY A 605 23.19 26.16 30.44
N THR A 606 22.05 25.50 30.63
CA THR A 606 21.92 24.05 30.80
C THR A 606 21.13 23.37 29.69
N GLU A 607 20.26 24.10 29.04
CA GLU A 607 19.41 23.67 27.94
C GLU A 607 19.57 24.59 26.74
N ILE A 608 19.44 24.02 25.54
CA ILE A 608 19.53 24.75 24.29
C ILE A 608 18.34 24.34 23.42
N ILE A 609 17.64 25.34 22.87
CA ILE A 609 16.59 25.11 21.85
C ILE A 609 16.97 25.85 20.58
N GLU A 610 16.83 25.18 19.45
CA GLU A 610 17.20 25.72 18.16
C GLU A 610 15.96 25.85 17.25
N LYS A 611 15.94 26.91 16.44
CA LYS A 611 14.94 27.13 15.39
C LYS A 611 15.63 27.66 14.13
N THR A 612 15.35 27.06 13.00
CA THR A 612 15.78 27.60 11.71
C THR A 612 14.90 28.79 11.33
N ILE A 613 15.52 29.88 10.93
CA ILE A 613 14.89 31.11 10.44
C ILE A 613 15.51 31.51 9.11
N GLU A 614 14.75 32.16 8.25
CA GLU A 614 15.18 32.57 6.92
C GLU A 614 14.93 34.07 6.71
N LYS A 615 15.93 34.76 6.15
CA LYS A 615 15.83 36.18 5.80
C LYS A 615 15.76 36.33 4.30
N PHE A 616 14.80 37.14 3.81
CA PHE A 616 14.71 37.55 2.43
C PHE A 616 15.88 38.45 1.99
#